data_75e0718d37c950d382b907ef26c85320
#
_entry.id   75e0718d37c950d382b907ef26c85320
#
_cell.length_a   1.000
_cell.length_b   1.000
_cell.length_c   1.000
_cell.angle_alpha   90.00
_cell.angle_beta   90.00
_cell.angle_gamma   90.00
#
_symmetry.space_group_name_H-M   'P 1'
#
loop_
_entity.id
_entity.type
_entity.pdbx_description
1 polymer ?
#
loop_
_entity_poly.entity_id
_entity_poly.type
_entity_poly.pdbx_seq_one_letter_code
_entity_poly.pdbx_strand_id
1 'polypeptide(L)'
;MSELAVRYKRKTSRHEVQVSVPKGAVTHLHLPDDDAKAHLVTAMLKVRCEPGEELELFGEPALALAAGRREKVRARVGAVSPIVGLMTNLNAWENIALPAAYHGTPPLEHVAQLANDVLSAFGAEPRYFLARLPDELGALERKMASFVRLLVSAPELMVFDALEDGLSHAECRHAARFEAEYRARQPAGTVLYVDTREDA
;
A
#
# COMPACT_ATOMS: atom_id res chain seq x y z
N MET A 1 25.25 -5.51 8.09
CA MET A 1 23.83 -5.58 8.52
C MET A 1 23.00 -4.95 7.42
N SER A 2 22.00 -5.65 6.88
CA SER A 2 21.12 -5.06 5.86
C SER A 2 20.30 -3.92 6.46
N GLU A 3 20.18 -2.82 5.71
CA GLU A 3 19.35 -1.68 6.07
C GLU A 3 17.87 -2.12 6.15
N LEU A 4 17.14 -1.69 7.19
CA LEU A 4 15.74 -2.01 7.36
C LEU A 4 14.85 -0.91 6.75
N ALA A 5 13.81 -1.32 6.03
CA ALA A 5 12.74 -0.43 5.60
C ALA A 5 11.74 -0.18 6.73
N VAL A 6 11.43 -1.23 7.51
CA VAL A 6 10.51 -1.16 8.65
C VAL A 6 11.12 -1.86 9.84
N ARG A 7 11.06 -1.22 11.00
CA ARG A 7 11.16 -1.86 12.31
C ARG A 7 9.96 -1.43 13.14
N TYR A 8 9.20 -2.40 13.63
CA TYR A 8 8.03 -2.14 14.44
C TYR A 8 8.01 -3.06 15.66
N LYS A 9 7.61 -2.50 16.78
CA LYS A 9 7.41 -3.24 18.02
C LYS A 9 6.15 -2.75 18.71
N ARG A 10 5.31 -3.68 19.16
CA ARG A 10 4.13 -3.41 19.97
C ARG A 10 4.02 -4.46 21.05
N LYS A 11 3.85 -4.02 22.28
CA LYS A 11 3.62 -4.90 23.41
C LYS A 11 2.22 -4.66 23.97
N THR A 12 1.42 -5.71 24.02
CA THR A 12 0.09 -5.72 24.65
C THR A 12 0.09 -6.68 25.83
N SER A 13 -1.02 -6.74 26.55
CA SER A 13 -1.21 -7.72 27.64
C SER A 13 -1.30 -9.16 27.12
N ARG A 14 -1.59 -9.36 25.83
CA ARG A 14 -1.84 -10.69 25.23
C ARG A 14 -0.64 -11.21 24.45
N HIS A 15 0.05 -10.34 23.72
CA HIS A 15 1.17 -10.72 22.86
C HIS A 15 2.14 -9.56 22.62
N GLU A 16 3.32 -9.91 22.18
CA GLU A 16 4.32 -8.98 21.68
C GLU A 16 4.52 -9.20 20.18
N VAL A 17 4.37 -8.14 19.40
CA VAL A 17 4.59 -8.13 17.95
C VAL A 17 5.91 -7.43 17.68
N GLN A 18 6.82 -8.12 16.97
CA GLN A 18 8.06 -7.53 16.48
C GLN A 18 8.18 -7.79 14.98
N VAL A 19 8.40 -6.74 14.21
CA VAL A 19 8.53 -6.79 12.76
C VAL A 19 9.82 -6.13 12.33
N SER A 20 10.55 -6.78 11.42
CA SER A 20 11.73 -6.23 10.77
C SER A 20 11.68 -6.57 9.28
N VAL A 21 11.59 -5.56 8.43
CA VAL A 21 11.51 -5.71 6.98
C VAL A 21 12.77 -5.17 6.35
N PRO A 22 13.60 -6.00 5.71
CA PRO A 22 14.79 -5.55 4.99
C PRO A 22 14.42 -4.69 3.79
N LYS A 23 15.20 -3.64 3.55
CA LYS A 23 15.03 -2.77 2.38
C LYS A 23 15.25 -3.55 1.08
N GLY A 24 14.40 -3.32 0.09
CA GLY A 24 14.43 -3.99 -1.22
C GLY A 24 13.96 -5.44 -1.21
N ALA A 25 13.56 -5.99 -0.06
CA ALA A 25 13.06 -7.36 0.06
C ALA A 25 11.54 -7.45 -0.19
N VAL A 26 11.09 -8.66 -0.51
CA VAL A 26 9.68 -9.08 -0.38
C VAL A 26 9.56 -9.83 0.93
N THR A 27 8.62 -9.43 1.77
CA THR A 27 8.38 -10.04 3.08
C THR A 27 6.90 -10.37 3.23
N HIS A 28 6.59 -11.59 3.65
CA HIS A 28 5.24 -12.02 4.04
C HIS A 28 5.18 -12.08 5.56
N LEU A 29 4.22 -11.37 6.12
CA LEU A 29 4.02 -11.26 7.56
C LEU A 29 2.62 -11.74 7.93
N HIS A 30 2.56 -12.73 8.82
CA HIS A 30 1.32 -13.19 9.42
C HIS A 30 1.24 -12.73 10.86
N LEU A 31 0.29 -11.85 11.13
CA LEU A 31 0.05 -11.29 12.46
C LEU A 31 -0.97 -12.13 13.25
N PRO A 32 -0.95 -12.04 14.60
CA PRO A 32 -1.79 -12.91 15.43
C PRO A 32 -3.29 -12.64 15.27
N ASP A 33 -3.67 -11.41 14.95
CA ASP A 33 -5.06 -11.00 14.80
C ASP A 33 -5.20 -9.71 13.97
N ASP A 34 -6.44 -9.36 13.61
CA ASP A 34 -6.76 -8.16 12.83
C ASP A 34 -6.44 -6.85 13.57
N ASP A 35 -6.48 -6.84 14.90
CA ASP A 35 -6.10 -5.67 15.70
C ASP A 35 -4.60 -5.36 15.54
N ALA A 36 -3.75 -6.38 15.68
CA ALA A 36 -2.30 -6.24 15.45
C ALA A 36 -1.98 -5.80 14.03
N LYS A 37 -2.70 -6.34 13.02
CA LYS A 37 -2.58 -5.97 11.62
C LYS A 37 -2.97 -4.52 11.39
N ALA A 38 -4.15 -4.10 11.87
CA ALA A 38 -4.65 -2.74 11.71
C ALA A 38 -3.74 -1.70 12.38
N HIS A 39 -3.19 -2.01 13.56
CA HIS A 39 -2.22 -1.14 14.25
C HIS A 39 -0.94 -0.97 13.43
N LEU A 40 -0.32 -2.06 12.97
CA LEU A 40 0.91 -1.98 12.17
C LEU A 40 0.70 -1.17 10.88
N VAL A 41 -0.34 -1.49 10.12
CA VAL A 41 -0.63 -0.80 8.85
C VAL A 41 -0.93 0.68 9.10
N THR A 42 -1.75 0.98 10.12
CA THR A 42 -2.07 2.36 10.49
C THR A 42 -0.84 3.15 10.94
N ALA A 43 0.02 2.54 11.76
CA ALA A 43 1.25 3.17 12.24
C ALA A 43 2.17 3.53 11.07
N MET A 44 2.36 2.61 10.10
CA MET A 44 3.15 2.87 8.89
C MET A 44 2.55 3.99 8.03
N LEU A 45 1.24 3.95 7.76
CA LEU A 45 0.57 4.93 6.91
C LEU A 45 0.51 6.34 7.51
N LYS A 46 0.36 6.44 8.84
CA LYS A 46 0.33 7.73 9.55
C LYS A 46 1.72 8.20 10.00
N VAL A 47 2.72 7.32 9.94
CA VAL A 47 4.06 7.53 10.53
C VAL A 47 3.92 8.02 11.97
N ARG A 48 3.11 7.30 12.74
CA ARG A 48 2.79 7.60 14.14
C ARG A 48 2.65 6.31 14.92
N CYS A 49 2.98 6.39 16.21
CA CYS A 49 2.83 5.30 17.17
C CYS A 49 1.79 5.66 18.22
N GLU A 50 1.05 4.67 18.67
CA GLU A 50 0.26 4.74 19.89
C GLU A 50 1.10 4.39 21.13
N PRO A 51 0.62 4.65 22.35
CA PRO A 51 1.32 4.25 23.56
C PRO A 51 1.63 2.75 23.56
N GLY A 52 2.90 2.39 23.79
CA GLY A 52 3.38 1.01 23.76
C GLY A 52 3.81 0.51 22.38
N GLU A 53 3.81 1.39 21.38
CA GLU A 53 4.33 1.10 20.04
C GLU A 53 5.64 1.83 19.79
N GLU A 54 6.51 1.17 19.01
CA GLU A 54 7.72 1.75 18.44
C GLU A 54 7.70 1.50 16.94
N LEU A 55 7.93 2.52 16.13
CA LEU A 55 8.05 2.43 14.68
C LEU A 55 9.27 3.20 14.21
N GLU A 56 10.06 2.54 13.39
CA GLU A 56 11.13 3.15 12.61
C GLU A 56 10.89 2.81 11.15
N LEU A 57 10.85 3.82 10.30
CA LEU A 57 10.73 3.69 8.86
C LEU A 57 11.98 4.23 8.19
N PHE A 58 12.63 3.42 7.37
CA PHE A 58 13.84 3.79 6.62
C PHE A 58 14.95 4.35 7.52
N GLY A 59 15.10 3.80 8.73
CA GLY A 59 16.07 4.26 9.73
C GLY A 59 15.64 5.49 10.55
N GLU A 60 14.41 5.97 10.40
CA GLU A 60 13.90 7.16 11.05
C GLU A 60 12.81 6.81 12.09
N PRO A 61 13.06 7.03 13.41
CA PRO A 61 12.06 6.77 14.43
C PRO A 61 10.87 7.71 14.32
N ALA A 62 9.66 7.17 14.16
CA ALA A 62 8.43 7.94 13.93
C ALA A 62 8.13 8.96 15.04
N LEU A 63 8.45 8.64 16.30
CA LEU A 63 8.24 9.52 17.45
C LEU A 63 9.14 10.76 17.43
N ALA A 64 10.33 10.68 16.80
CA ALA A 64 11.30 11.77 16.76
C ALA A 64 11.08 12.72 15.57
N LEU A 65 10.16 12.39 14.64
CA LEU A 65 10.00 13.17 13.41
C LEU A 65 9.20 14.45 13.63
N ALA A 66 9.79 15.59 13.22
CA ALA A 66 9.05 16.83 13.04
C ALA A 66 8.02 16.70 11.88
N ALA A 67 6.99 17.54 11.90
CA ALA A 67 5.86 17.43 10.97
C ALA A 67 6.29 17.37 9.49
N GLY A 68 7.15 18.27 9.03
CA GLY A 68 7.59 18.29 7.62
C GLY A 68 8.44 17.07 7.23
N ARG A 69 9.22 16.49 8.18
CA ARG A 69 9.96 15.24 7.91
C ARG A 69 9.03 14.04 7.89
N ARG A 70 8.04 14.03 8.77
CA ARG A 70 7.01 12.96 8.82
C ARG A 70 6.26 12.86 7.48
N GLU A 71 5.85 13.98 6.89
CA GLU A 71 5.21 13.99 5.57
C GLU A 71 6.11 13.39 4.48
N LYS A 72 7.39 13.72 4.48
CA LYS A 72 8.37 13.15 3.54
C LYS A 72 8.52 11.64 3.72
N VAL A 73 8.55 11.15 4.96
CA VAL A 73 8.61 9.69 5.24
C VAL A 73 7.28 9.03 4.83
N ARG A 74 6.14 9.66 5.12
CA ARG A 74 4.83 9.16 4.75
C ARG A 74 4.66 8.99 3.24
N ALA A 75 5.15 9.93 2.45
CA ALA A 75 5.09 9.87 0.99
C ALA A 75 5.87 8.68 0.38
N ARG A 76 6.79 8.07 1.16
CA ARG A 76 7.56 6.89 0.74
C ARG A 76 6.85 5.56 1.01
N VAL A 77 5.69 5.59 1.70
CA VAL A 77 4.90 4.40 2.05
C VAL A 77 3.59 4.42 1.29
N GLY A 78 3.28 3.35 0.59
CA GLY A 78 1.99 3.13 -0.05
C GLY A 78 1.36 1.82 0.40
N ALA A 79 0.03 1.77 0.53
CA ALA A 79 -0.68 0.55 0.87
C ALA A 79 -1.92 0.33 0.00
N VAL A 80 -2.05 -0.88 -0.55
CA VAL A 80 -3.34 -1.43 -0.98
C VAL A 80 -3.94 -2.09 0.27
N SER A 81 -4.92 -1.43 0.87
CA SER A 81 -5.46 -1.81 2.17
C SER A 81 -6.92 -1.40 2.29
N PRO A 82 -7.74 -2.18 3.00
CA PRO A 82 -9.10 -1.77 3.35
C PRO A 82 -9.16 -0.45 4.15
N ILE A 83 -8.08 -0.10 4.87
CA ILE A 83 -7.98 1.15 5.65
C ILE A 83 -7.88 2.38 4.71
N VAL A 84 -7.32 2.20 3.50
CA VAL A 84 -7.12 3.28 2.52
C VAL A 84 -7.96 3.00 1.28
N GLY A 85 -9.27 3.14 1.40
CA GLY A 85 -10.20 2.94 0.31
C GLY A 85 -10.10 3.98 -0.82
N LEU A 86 -10.91 3.78 -1.85
CA LEU A 86 -11.19 4.79 -2.86
C LEU A 86 -12.22 5.79 -2.32
N MET A 87 -12.14 7.03 -2.78
CA MET A 87 -13.16 8.03 -2.50
C MET A 87 -14.41 7.72 -3.33
N THR A 88 -15.52 7.48 -2.66
CA THR A 88 -16.75 6.92 -3.26
C THR A 88 -17.45 7.87 -4.24
N ASN A 89 -17.23 9.17 -4.08
CA ASN A 89 -17.79 10.23 -4.94
C ASN A 89 -16.89 10.63 -6.10
N LEU A 90 -15.74 9.98 -6.25
CA LEU A 90 -14.80 10.17 -7.36
C LEU A 90 -14.75 8.91 -8.21
N ASN A 91 -14.72 9.04 -9.55
CA ASN A 91 -14.52 7.90 -10.41
C ASN A 91 -13.09 7.32 -10.30
N ALA A 92 -12.82 6.21 -10.99
CA ALA A 92 -11.52 5.55 -10.90
C ALA A 92 -10.37 6.46 -11.39
N TRP A 93 -10.57 7.24 -12.44
CA TRP A 93 -9.57 8.19 -12.91
C TRP A 93 -9.27 9.28 -11.88
N GLU A 94 -10.29 9.89 -11.32
CA GLU A 94 -10.13 10.93 -10.30
C GLU A 94 -9.43 10.39 -9.05
N ASN A 95 -9.77 9.16 -8.60
CA ASN A 95 -9.06 8.50 -7.52
C ASN A 95 -7.58 8.25 -7.83
N ILE A 96 -7.25 7.80 -9.04
CA ILE A 96 -5.88 7.53 -9.48
C ILE A 96 -5.10 8.84 -9.60
N ALA A 97 -5.69 9.89 -10.14
CA ALA A 97 -5.05 11.18 -10.36
C ALA A 97 -4.90 12.03 -9.08
N LEU A 98 -5.64 11.68 -8.02
CA LEU A 98 -5.72 12.48 -6.80
C LEU A 98 -4.36 12.88 -6.20
N PRO A 99 -3.35 11.99 -6.06
CA PRO A 99 -2.04 12.37 -5.54
C PRO A 99 -1.34 13.42 -6.42
N ALA A 100 -1.39 13.24 -7.73
CA ALA A 100 -0.78 14.17 -8.66
C ALA A 100 -1.50 15.54 -8.68
N ALA A 101 -2.83 15.52 -8.63
CA ALA A 101 -3.63 16.73 -8.54
C ALA A 101 -3.36 17.53 -7.25
N TYR A 102 -3.15 16.83 -6.12
CA TYR A 102 -2.86 17.47 -4.84
C TYR A 102 -1.43 18.03 -4.75
N HIS A 103 -0.45 17.30 -5.25
CA HIS A 103 0.97 17.67 -5.15
C HIS A 103 1.48 18.45 -6.40
N GLY A 104 0.69 18.54 -7.47
CA GLY A 104 1.11 19.13 -8.72
C GLY A 104 2.15 18.33 -9.51
N THR A 105 2.41 17.09 -9.10
CA THR A 105 3.41 16.20 -9.72
C THR A 105 3.06 14.72 -9.48
N PRO A 106 3.28 13.81 -10.45
CA PRO A 106 3.70 14.08 -11.81
C PRO A 106 2.60 14.81 -12.65
N PRO A 107 2.91 15.31 -13.85
CA PRO A 107 1.89 15.87 -14.76
C PRO A 107 0.78 14.83 -15.05
N LEU A 108 -0.47 15.31 -15.17
CA LEU A 108 -1.62 14.42 -15.38
C LEU A 108 -1.53 13.58 -16.65
N GLU A 109 -0.81 14.04 -17.67
CA GLU A 109 -0.54 13.26 -18.89
C GLU A 109 0.28 12.01 -18.58
N HIS A 110 1.27 12.11 -17.69
CA HIS A 110 2.05 10.95 -17.25
C HIS A 110 1.22 9.99 -16.40
N VAL A 111 0.32 10.54 -15.57
CA VAL A 111 -0.63 9.71 -14.81
C VAL A 111 -1.56 8.94 -15.74
N ALA A 112 -2.08 9.62 -16.79
CA ALA A 112 -2.95 8.99 -17.77
C ALA A 112 -2.23 7.86 -18.53
N GLN A 113 -1.00 8.11 -18.97
CA GLN A 113 -0.18 7.09 -19.64
C GLN A 113 0.07 5.89 -18.71
N LEU A 114 0.50 6.13 -17.47
CA LEU A 114 0.72 5.09 -16.46
C LEU A 114 -0.55 4.25 -16.22
N ALA A 115 -1.69 4.93 -16.04
CA ALA A 115 -2.96 4.24 -15.81
C ALA A 115 -3.37 3.37 -17.00
N ASN A 116 -3.26 3.89 -18.22
CA ASN A 116 -3.56 3.14 -19.44
C ASN A 116 -2.66 1.91 -19.58
N ASP A 117 -1.35 2.07 -19.39
CA ASP A 117 -0.38 0.99 -19.54
C ASP A 117 -0.64 -0.12 -18.53
N VAL A 118 -0.81 0.23 -17.25
CA VAL A 118 -1.04 -0.75 -16.19
C VAL A 118 -2.38 -1.44 -16.37
N LEU A 119 -3.47 -0.71 -16.57
CA LEU A 119 -4.80 -1.30 -16.74
C LEU A 119 -4.84 -2.24 -17.94
N SER A 120 -4.26 -1.84 -19.08
CA SER A 120 -4.17 -2.69 -20.27
C SER A 120 -3.35 -3.96 -20.02
N ALA A 121 -2.22 -3.84 -19.30
CA ALA A 121 -1.39 -5.01 -18.93
C ALA A 121 -2.16 -6.00 -18.05
N PHE A 122 -3.13 -5.53 -17.26
CA PHE A 122 -4.02 -6.36 -16.44
C PHE A 122 -5.28 -6.84 -17.19
N GLY A 123 -5.42 -6.48 -18.49
CA GLY A 123 -6.54 -6.89 -19.34
C GLY A 123 -7.82 -6.09 -19.12
N ALA A 124 -7.74 -4.96 -18.42
CA ALA A 124 -8.85 -4.03 -18.31
C ALA A 124 -8.90 -3.10 -19.55
N GLU A 125 -10.10 -2.69 -19.95
CA GLU A 125 -10.28 -1.64 -20.95
C GLU A 125 -10.23 -0.27 -20.25
N PRO A 126 -9.15 0.52 -20.41
CA PRO A 126 -8.92 1.71 -19.58
C PRO A 126 -10.07 2.72 -19.65
N ARG A 127 -10.60 2.97 -20.86
CA ARG A 127 -11.67 3.95 -21.06
C ARG A 127 -12.90 3.66 -20.22
N TYR A 128 -13.31 2.40 -20.18
CA TYR A 128 -14.49 1.97 -19.40
C TYR A 128 -14.16 1.88 -17.91
N PHE A 129 -12.97 1.37 -17.58
CA PHE A 129 -12.52 1.25 -16.20
C PHE A 129 -12.46 2.60 -15.50
N LEU A 130 -11.79 3.57 -16.13
CA LEU A 130 -11.50 4.88 -15.53
C LEU A 130 -12.75 5.76 -15.31
N ALA A 131 -13.83 5.52 -16.05
CA ALA A 131 -15.06 6.27 -15.94
C ALA A 131 -15.97 5.81 -14.78
N ARG A 132 -15.77 4.59 -14.25
CA ARG A 132 -16.65 4.00 -13.23
C ARG A 132 -16.40 4.52 -11.83
N LEU A 133 -17.46 4.61 -11.03
CA LEU A 133 -17.40 4.88 -9.60
C LEU A 133 -16.94 3.62 -8.82
N PRO A 134 -16.41 3.76 -7.60
CA PRO A 134 -15.94 2.62 -6.80
C PRO A 134 -16.98 1.54 -6.50
N ASP A 135 -18.26 1.89 -6.42
CA ASP A 135 -19.37 0.94 -6.21
C ASP A 135 -19.72 0.14 -7.48
N GLU A 136 -19.36 0.64 -8.66
CA GLU A 136 -19.49 -0.06 -9.94
C GLU A 136 -18.29 -1.00 -10.23
N LEU A 137 -17.22 -0.92 -9.44
CA LEU A 137 -16.02 -1.74 -9.57
C LEU A 137 -16.14 -3.02 -8.73
N GLY A 138 -15.70 -4.15 -9.29
CA GLY A 138 -15.52 -5.40 -8.56
C GLY A 138 -14.41 -5.32 -7.51
N ALA A 139 -14.27 -6.34 -6.66
CA ALA A 139 -13.27 -6.36 -5.58
C ALA A 139 -11.84 -6.21 -6.11
N LEU A 140 -11.47 -7.00 -7.13
CA LEU A 140 -10.15 -6.89 -7.77
C LEU A 140 -9.95 -5.52 -8.43
N GLU A 141 -10.98 -4.99 -9.10
CA GLU A 141 -10.88 -3.70 -9.79
C GLU A 141 -10.67 -2.54 -8.81
N ARG A 142 -11.30 -2.55 -7.64
CA ARG A 142 -11.03 -1.56 -6.57
C ARG A 142 -9.59 -1.63 -6.07
N LYS A 143 -9.07 -2.86 -5.86
CA LYS A 143 -7.65 -3.05 -5.49
C LYS A 143 -6.72 -2.59 -6.60
N MET A 144 -7.07 -2.84 -7.87
CA MET A 144 -6.32 -2.37 -9.03
C MET A 144 -6.29 -0.84 -9.13
N ALA A 145 -7.43 -0.15 -8.96
CA ALA A 145 -7.47 1.30 -8.94
C ALA A 145 -6.61 1.90 -7.80
N SER A 146 -6.69 1.29 -6.59
CA SER A 146 -5.83 1.67 -5.46
C SER A 146 -4.35 1.44 -5.77
N PHE A 147 -4.00 0.32 -6.39
CA PHE A 147 -2.64 0.00 -6.79
C PHE A 147 -2.10 1.01 -7.81
N VAL A 148 -2.85 1.30 -8.88
CA VAL A 148 -2.44 2.30 -9.89
C VAL A 148 -2.26 3.67 -9.25
N ARG A 149 -3.16 4.10 -8.36
CA ARG A 149 -3.01 5.35 -7.58
C ARG A 149 -1.69 5.40 -6.82
N LEU A 150 -1.26 4.28 -6.22
CA LEU A 150 0.00 4.22 -5.49
C LEU A 150 1.22 4.28 -6.41
N LEU A 151 1.15 3.67 -7.60
CA LEU A 151 2.23 3.78 -8.58
C LEU A 151 2.50 5.23 -9.02
N VAL A 152 1.46 6.10 -9.02
CA VAL A 152 1.62 7.54 -9.28
C VAL A 152 2.54 8.21 -8.27
N SER A 153 2.46 7.79 -7.00
CA SER A 153 3.29 8.34 -5.91
C SER A 153 4.67 7.69 -5.82
N ALA A 154 4.92 6.59 -6.54
CA ALA A 154 6.17 5.83 -6.59
C ALA A 154 6.77 5.53 -5.19
N PRO A 155 6.04 4.89 -4.27
CA PRO A 155 6.50 4.65 -2.92
C PRO A 155 7.70 3.70 -2.89
N GLU A 156 8.60 3.85 -1.89
CA GLU A 156 9.73 2.95 -1.67
C GLU A 156 9.33 1.67 -0.92
N LEU A 157 8.23 1.74 -0.15
CA LEU A 157 7.61 0.62 0.53
C LEU A 157 6.18 0.46 0.04
N MET A 158 5.89 -0.66 -0.61
CA MET A 158 4.54 -1.09 -0.99
C MET A 158 4.03 -2.12 0.02
N VAL A 159 2.91 -1.81 0.65
CA VAL A 159 2.23 -2.71 1.60
C VAL A 159 0.98 -3.28 0.93
N PHE A 160 0.85 -4.59 0.95
CA PHE A 160 -0.35 -5.32 0.56
C PHE A 160 -1.00 -5.87 1.83
N ASP A 161 -2.06 -5.22 2.28
CA ASP A 161 -2.82 -5.59 3.48
C ASP A 161 -4.05 -6.37 3.05
N ALA A 162 -4.07 -7.66 3.41
CA ALA A 162 -5.14 -8.60 3.05
C ALA A 162 -5.47 -8.54 1.54
N LEU A 163 -4.43 -8.65 0.70
CA LEU A 163 -4.57 -8.45 -0.74
C LEU A 163 -5.57 -9.41 -1.38
N GLU A 164 -5.63 -10.64 -0.88
CA GLU A 164 -6.48 -11.70 -1.44
C GLU A 164 -7.90 -11.71 -0.87
N ASP A 165 -8.18 -10.95 0.18
CA ASP A 165 -9.49 -10.90 0.83
C ASP A 165 -10.59 -10.46 -0.15
N GLY A 166 -11.65 -11.27 -0.20
CA GLY A 166 -12.81 -11.03 -1.06
C GLY A 166 -12.57 -11.31 -2.55
N LEU A 167 -11.46 -11.95 -2.91
CA LEU A 167 -11.12 -12.33 -4.27
C LEU A 167 -11.38 -13.83 -4.53
N SER A 168 -11.82 -14.16 -5.72
CA SER A 168 -11.82 -15.54 -6.23
C SER A 168 -10.39 -16.01 -6.53
N HIS A 169 -10.16 -17.33 -6.63
CA HIS A 169 -8.85 -17.88 -7.01
C HIS A 169 -8.28 -17.32 -8.33
N ALA A 170 -9.15 -17.01 -9.30
CA ALA A 170 -8.71 -16.39 -10.54
C ALA A 170 -8.23 -14.95 -10.30
N GLU A 171 -8.95 -14.20 -9.48
CA GLU A 171 -8.60 -12.82 -9.13
C GLU A 171 -7.34 -12.75 -8.26
N CYS A 172 -7.11 -13.70 -7.34
CA CYS A 172 -5.86 -13.79 -6.57
C CYS A 172 -4.64 -13.92 -7.50
N ARG A 173 -4.74 -14.76 -8.56
CA ARG A 173 -3.66 -14.85 -9.57
C ARG A 173 -3.41 -13.53 -10.30
N HIS A 174 -4.44 -12.72 -10.52
CA HIS A 174 -4.28 -11.37 -11.08
C HIS A 174 -3.64 -10.42 -10.06
N ALA A 175 -4.09 -10.44 -8.81
CA ALA A 175 -3.54 -9.59 -7.74
C ALA A 175 -2.06 -9.90 -7.46
N ALA A 176 -1.64 -11.17 -7.54
CA ALA A 176 -0.25 -11.58 -7.40
C ALA A 176 0.71 -10.91 -8.42
N ARG A 177 0.18 -10.39 -9.54
CA ARG A 177 0.98 -9.65 -10.52
C ARG A 177 1.31 -8.22 -10.09
N PHE A 178 0.63 -7.68 -9.06
CA PHE A 178 0.90 -6.31 -8.57
C PHE A 178 2.33 -6.15 -8.09
N GLU A 179 2.89 -7.17 -7.42
CA GLU A 179 4.29 -7.14 -7.00
C GLU A 179 5.24 -7.01 -8.18
N ALA A 180 5.07 -7.85 -9.20
CA ALA A 180 5.93 -7.84 -10.38
C ALA A 180 5.86 -6.48 -11.10
N GLU A 181 4.66 -5.92 -11.25
CA GLU A 181 4.43 -4.62 -11.87
C GLU A 181 5.06 -3.47 -11.06
N TYR A 182 4.93 -3.50 -9.73
CA TYR A 182 5.59 -2.54 -8.86
C TYR A 182 7.12 -2.62 -8.97
N ARG A 183 7.68 -3.83 -8.86
CA ARG A 183 9.12 -4.03 -8.91
C ARG A 183 9.74 -3.73 -10.29
N ALA A 184 8.99 -3.89 -11.36
CA ALA A 184 9.44 -3.47 -12.69
C ALA A 184 9.68 -1.95 -12.77
N ARG A 185 8.90 -1.16 -12.00
CA ARG A 185 9.02 0.30 -11.93
C ARG A 185 9.93 0.79 -10.81
N GLN A 186 10.00 0.03 -9.73
CA GLN A 186 10.79 0.31 -8.52
C GLN A 186 11.68 -0.91 -8.17
N PRO A 187 12.77 -1.16 -8.91
CA PRO A 187 13.61 -2.36 -8.71
C PRO A 187 14.21 -2.46 -7.29
N ALA A 188 14.46 -1.33 -6.63
CA ALA A 188 14.94 -1.26 -5.25
C ALA A 188 13.79 -1.16 -4.22
N GLY A 189 12.54 -1.21 -4.68
CA GLY A 189 11.36 -1.10 -3.83
C GLY A 189 11.22 -2.28 -2.87
N THR A 190 10.73 -1.99 -1.67
CA THR A 190 10.41 -2.98 -0.65
C THR A 190 8.95 -3.37 -0.76
N VAL A 191 8.65 -4.66 -0.62
CA VAL A 191 7.26 -5.16 -0.62
C VAL A 191 6.99 -5.89 0.70
N LEU A 192 5.87 -5.55 1.32
CA LEU A 192 5.39 -6.17 2.54
C LEU A 192 3.95 -6.65 2.35
N TYR A 193 3.75 -7.96 2.42
CA TYR A 193 2.43 -8.58 2.56
C TYR A 193 2.10 -8.71 4.05
N VAL A 194 0.90 -8.30 4.42
CA VAL A 194 0.43 -8.35 5.81
C VAL A 194 -0.93 -9.04 5.85
N ASP A 195 -0.94 -10.20 6.50
CA ASP A 195 -2.13 -11.01 6.70
C ASP A 195 -2.27 -11.41 8.16
N THR A 196 -3.42 -11.90 8.55
CA THR A 196 -3.61 -12.56 9.84
C THR A 196 -3.38 -14.05 9.71
N ARG A 197 -2.97 -14.69 10.81
CA ARG A 197 -2.94 -16.15 10.86
C ARG A 197 -4.38 -16.66 10.79
N GLU A 198 -4.66 -17.53 9.83
CA GLU A 198 -5.87 -18.34 9.93
C GLU A 198 -5.75 -19.18 11.19
N ASP A 199 -6.76 -19.11 12.07
CA ASP A 199 -6.89 -20.03 13.19
C ASP A 199 -6.99 -21.45 12.62
N ALA A 200 -5.99 -22.30 12.91
CA ALA A 200 -5.91 -23.68 12.48
C ALA A 200 -6.86 -24.57 13.27
#